data_5755bf7809c26accc840af1cbed7a8b6
#
_entry.id   5755bf7809c26accc840af1cbed7a8b6
#
_cell.length_a   1.000
_cell.length_b   1.000
_cell.length_c   1.000
_cell.angle_alpha   90.00
_cell.angle_beta   90.00
_cell.angle_gamma   90.00
#
_symmetry.space_group_name_H-M   'P 1'
#
loop_
_entity.id
_entity.type
_entity.pdbx_description
1 polymer ?
#
loop_
_entity_poly.entity_id
_entity_poly.type
_entity_poly.pdbx_seq_one_letter_code
_entity_poly.pdbx_strand_id
1 'polypeptide(L)'
;MKATESDLLDLIAQEAIVDRQKLVRDATLADLGISSLDVITMLFELEERYGVVIEEGDMPQVANLGEMVDYLLGRINAEEPAA
;
A
#
# COMPACT_ATOMS: atom_id res chain seq x y z
N MET A 1 -8.92 6.72 12.45
CA MET A 1 -8.16 6.38 11.25
C MET A 1 -6.86 5.68 11.65
N LYS A 2 -6.63 4.49 11.09
CA LYS A 2 -5.45 3.70 11.47
C LYS A 2 -4.21 4.11 10.67
N ALA A 3 -4.38 4.56 9.45
CA ALA A 3 -3.26 4.89 8.57
C ALA A 3 -3.59 6.09 7.72
N THR A 4 -2.53 6.82 7.33
CA THR A 4 -2.64 7.93 6.39
C THR A 4 -1.91 7.57 5.11
N GLU A 5 -2.12 8.36 4.06
CA GLU A 5 -1.38 8.16 2.81
C GLU A 5 0.13 8.23 3.06
N SER A 6 0.57 9.17 3.88
CA SER A 6 1.98 9.32 4.21
C SER A 6 2.55 8.05 4.88
N ASP A 7 1.77 7.45 5.79
CA ASP A 7 2.20 6.21 6.45
C ASP A 7 2.42 5.10 5.44
N LEU A 8 1.52 4.96 4.47
CA LEU A 8 1.66 3.92 3.45
C LEU A 8 2.81 4.21 2.51
N LEU A 9 3.01 5.46 2.13
CA LEU A 9 4.11 5.81 1.25
C LEU A 9 5.46 5.55 1.93
N ASP A 10 5.57 5.84 3.23
CA ASP A 10 6.78 5.53 3.98
C ASP A 10 7.03 4.03 4.02
N LEU A 11 5.99 3.24 4.22
CA LEU A 11 6.10 1.79 4.23
C LEU A 11 6.54 1.26 2.86
N ILE A 12 5.94 1.77 1.80
CA ILE A 12 6.30 1.35 0.44
C ILE A 12 7.75 1.68 0.14
N ALA A 13 8.21 2.87 0.52
CA ALA A 13 9.60 3.27 0.29
C ALA A 13 10.55 2.31 1.00
N GLN A 14 10.21 1.92 2.21
CA GLN A 14 11.05 1.03 3.01
C GLN A 14 11.06 -0.39 2.45
N GLU A 15 9.88 -0.93 2.12
CA GLU A 15 9.78 -2.33 1.72
C GLU A 15 10.24 -2.58 0.28
N ALA A 16 9.98 -1.63 -0.62
CA ALA A 16 10.40 -1.77 -2.00
C ALA A 16 11.77 -1.13 -2.27
N ILE A 17 12.35 -0.51 -1.26
CA ILE A 17 13.66 0.17 -1.36
C ILE A 17 13.63 1.20 -2.49
N VAL A 18 12.63 2.06 -2.45
CA VAL A 18 12.45 3.13 -3.43
C VAL A 18 12.58 4.46 -2.72
N ASP A 19 13.21 5.43 -3.40
CA ASP A 19 13.32 6.79 -2.88
C ASP A 19 11.92 7.35 -2.63
N ARG A 20 11.68 7.81 -1.40
CA ARG A 20 10.37 8.35 -0.99
C ARG A 20 9.90 9.47 -1.93
N GLN A 21 10.83 10.26 -2.44
CA GLN A 21 10.50 11.39 -3.31
C GLN A 21 9.99 10.96 -4.68
N LYS A 22 10.25 9.72 -5.07
CA LYS A 22 9.75 9.20 -6.35
C LYS A 22 8.34 8.66 -6.23
N LEU A 23 7.82 8.54 -5.03
CA LEU A 23 6.50 7.98 -4.78
C LEU A 23 5.43 9.04 -4.97
N VAL A 24 5.10 9.30 -6.22
CA VAL A 24 4.04 10.23 -6.60
C VAL A 24 2.83 9.43 -7.10
N ARG A 25 1.65 10.00 -6.94
CA ARG A 25 0.42 9.27 -7.21
C ARG A 25 0.30 8.80 -8.66
N ASP A 26 0.86 9.57 -9.60
CA ASP A 26 0.77 9.24 -11.03
C ASP A 26 1.76 8.17 -11.47
N ALA A 27 2.75 7.84 -10.65
CA ALA A 27 3.75 6.86 -11.04
C ALA A 27 3.14 5.46 -11.09
N THR A 28 3.55 4.69 -12.11
CA THR A 28 3.12 3.29 -12.17
C THR A 28 4.05 2.46 -11.29
N LEU A 29 3.56 1.29 -10.87
CA LEU A 29 4.40 0.39 -10.08
C LEU A 29 5.61 -0.06 -10.87
N ALA A 30 5.45 -0.29 -12.18
CA ALA A 30 6.55 -0.67 -13.04
C ALA A 30 7.63 0.42 -13.12
N ASP A 31 7.21 1.68 -13.22
CA ASP A 31 8.15 2.81 -13.26
C ASP A 31 8.95 2.91 -11.96
N LEU A 32 8.35 2.52 -10.86
CA LEU A 32 9.01 2.56 -9.55
C LEU A 32 9.84 1.32 -9.28
N GLY A 33 9.75 0.32 -10.15
CA GLY A 33 10.46 -0.94 -9.94
C GLY A 33 9.83 -1.80 -8.85
N ILE A 34 8.56 -1.57 -8.55
CA ILE A 34 7.84 -2.33 -7.53
C ILE A 34 7.25 -3.58 -8.19
N SER A 35 7.71 -4.75 -7.74
CA SER A 35 7.27 -6.03 -8.30
C SER A 35 6.07 -6.57 -7.54
N SER A 36 5.47 -7.64 -8.09
CA SER A 36 4.40 -8.34 -7.38
C SER A 36 4.86 -8.89 -6.04
N LEU A 37 6.11 -9.35 -5.97
CA LEU A 37 6.66 -9.84 -4.71
C LEU A 37 6.75 -8.73 -3.68
N ASP A 38 7.15 -7.54 -4.11
CA ASP A 38 7.18 -6.38 -3.21
C ASP A 38 5.79 -6.07 -2.67
N VAL A 39 4.77 -6.16 -3.53
CA VAL A 39 3.39 -5.91 -3.11
C VAL A 39 2.97 -6.94 -2.07
N ILE A 40 3.28 -8.22 -2.29
CA ILE A 40 2.93 -9.26 -1.33
C ILE A 40 3.59 -8.99 0.03
N THR A 41 4.86 -8.61 0.01
CA THR A 41 5.58 -8.27 1.24
C THR A 41 4.90 -7.11 1.98
N MET A 42 4.49 -6.10 1.23
CA MET A 42 3.78 -4.96 1.82
C MET A 42 2.45 -5.37 2.45
N LEU A 43 1.73 -6.30 1.82
CA LEU A 43 0.46 -6.76 2.37
C LEU A 43 0.67 -7.50 3.69
N PHE A 44 1.74 -8.28 3.82
CA PHE A 44 2.07 -8.91 5.09
C PHE A 44 2.41 -7.88 6.17
N GLU A 45 3.14 -6.84 5.81
CA GLU A 45 3.46 -5.77 6.76
C GLU A 45 2.20 -5.06 7.24
N LEU A 46 1.26 -4.83 6.33
CA LEU A 46 -0.01 -4.19 6.70
C LEU A 46 -0.80 -5.07 7.67
N GLU A 47 -0.77 -6.38 7.46
CA GLU A 47 -1.42 -7.30 8.39
C GLU A 47 -0.81 -7.20 9.78
N GLU A 48 0.52 -7.17 9.87
CA GLU A 48 1.20 -7.08 11.15
C GLU A 48 0.98 -5.74 11.85
N ARG A 49 0.98 -4.65 11.08
CA ARG A 49 0.88 -3.31 11.67
C ARG A 49 -0.53 -2.90 12.00
N TYR A 50 -1.49 -3.28 11.18
CA TYR A 50 -2.85 -2.78 11.27
C TYR A 50 -3.88 -3.88 11.51
N GLY A 51 -3.46 -5.13 11.49
CA GLY A 51 -4.37 -6.23 11.71
C GLY A 51 -5.35 -6.46 10.56
N VAL A 52 -5.07 -5.91 9.38
CA VAL A 52 -5.93 -6.06 8.22
C VAL A 52 -5.35 -7.11 7.29
N VAL A 53 -6.18 -8.09 6.90
CA VAL A 53 -5.74 -9.15 5.99
C VAL A 53 -6.22 -8.80 4.58
N ILE A 54 -5.26 -8.57 3.70
CA ILE A 54 -5.54 -8.30 2.28
C ILE A 54 -4.74 -9.30 1.48
N GLU A 55 -5.43 -10.15 0.73
CA GLU A 55 -4.77 -11.10 -0.15
C GLU A 55 -4.54 -10.46 -1.51
N GLU A 56 -3.44 -10.83 -2.16
CA GLU A 56 -3.13 -10.27 -3.48
C GLU A 56 -4.27 -10.51 -4.47
N GLY A 57 -4.92 -11.67 -4.39
CA GLY A 57 -6.02 -11.98 -5.27
C GLY A 57 -7.25 -11.10 -5.09
N ASP A 58 -7.38 -10.47 -3.93
CA ASP A 58 -8.50 -9.57 -3.63
C ASP A 58 -8.23 -8.14 -4.06
N MET A 59 -6.97 -7.81 -4.37
CA MET A 59 -6.60 -6.47 -4.75
C MET A 59 -6.97 -6.21 -6.21
N PRO A 60 -7.70 -5.12 -6.50
CA PRO A 60 -8.03 -4.81 -7.88
C PRO A 60 -6.78 -4.47 -8.67
N GLN A 61 -6.88 -4.57 -9.98
CA GLN A 61 -5.80 -4.14 -10.85
C GLN A 61 -5.71 -2.63 -10.79
N VAL A 62 -4.57 -2.11 -10.35
CA VAL A 62 -4.37 -0.67 -10.21
C VAL A 62 -3.44 -0.16 -11.30
N ALA A 63 -3.72 1.03 -11.79
CA ALA A 63 -2.94 1.64 -12.86
C ALA A 63 -1.71 2.37 -12.33
N ASN A 64 -1.80 2.91 -11.11
CA ASN A 64 -0.72 3.73 -10.56
C ASN A 64 -0.69 3.61 -9.04
N LEU A 65 0.33 4.25 -8.46
CA LEU A 65 0.54 4.21 -7.02
C LEU A 65 -0.64 4.79 -6.25
N GLY A 66 -1.20 5.90 -6.74
CA GLY A 66 -2.31 6.54 -6.06
C GLY A 66 -3.52 5.62 -5.89
N GLU A 67 -3.85 4.86 -6.93
CA GLU A 67 -4.97 3.92 -6.86
C GLU A 67 -4.69 2.81 -5.86
N MET A 68 -3.46 2.31 -5.82
CA MET A 68 -3.09 1.29 -4.86
C MET A 68 -3.20 1.81 -3.42
N VAL A 69 -2.67 3.00 -3.18
CA VAL A 69 -2.72 3.62 -1.85
C VAL A 69 -4.16 3.85 -1.42
N ASP A 70 -4.99 4.36 -2.32
CA ASP A 70 -6.41 4.62 -2.01
C ASP A 70 -7.13 3.32 -1.63
N TYR A 71 -6.88 2.25 -2.36
CA TYR A 71 -7.49 0.96 -2.06
C TYR A 71 -7.04 0.46 -0.69
N LEU A 72 -5.74 0.50 -0.42
CA LEU A 72 -5.19 0.00 0.84
C LEU A 72 -5.69 0.81 2.02
N LEU A 73 -5.72 2.14 1.89
CA LEU A 73 -6.27 3.00 2.94
C LEU A 73 -7.73 2.69 3.21
N GLY A 74 -8.50 2.48 2.16
CA GLY A 74 -9.92 2.13 2.31
C GLY A 74 -10.10 0.84 3.10
N ARG A 75 -9.27 -0.18 2.83
CA ARG A 75 -9.35 -1.45 3.54
C ARG A 75 -8.89 -1.31 5.00
N ILE A 76 -7.79 -0.62 5.23
CA ILE A 76 -7.27 -0.45 6.58
C ILE A 76 -8.25 0.32 7.46
N ASN A 77 -8.76 1.42 6.96
CA ASN A 77 -9.63 2.29 7.75
C ASN A 77 -11.05 1.70 7.89
N ALA A 78 -11.48 0.87 6.96
CA ALA A 78 -12.77 0.18 7.06
C ALA A 78 -12.76 -0.86 8.17
N GLU A 79 -11.60 -1.39 8.54
CA GLU A 79 -11.47 -2.37 9.63
C GLU A 79 -11.43 -1.70 11.00
N GLU A 80 -11.37 -0.38 11.05
CA GLU A 80 -11.30 0.35 12.30
C GLU A 80 -12.64 0.24 13.01
N PRO A 81 -12.63 -0.10 14.33
CA PRO A 81 -13.88 -0.21 15.08
C PRO A 81 -14.66 1.09 15.05
N ALA A 82 -15.98 0.99 14.93
CA ALA A 82 -16.82 2.17 15.03
C ALA A 82 -16.69 2.79 16.42
N ALA A 83 -16.49 4.06 16.44
CA ALA A 83 -16.37 4.79 17.70
C ALA A 83 -17.71 4.91 18.41
#